data_613df267a347143e6b5e56d7b94047ce
#
_entry.id   613df267a347143e6b5e56d7b94047ce
#
_cell.length_a   1.000
_cell.length_b   1.000
_cell.length_c   1.000
_cell.angle_alpha   90.00
_cell.angle_beta   90.00
_cell.angle_gamma   90.00
#
_symmetry.space_group_name_H-M   'P 1'
#
loop_
_entity.id
_entity.type
_entity.pdbx_description
1 polymer ?
#
loop_
_entity_poly.entity_id
_entity_poly.type
_entity_poly.pdbx_seq_one_letter_code
_entity_poly.pdbx_strand_id
1 'polypeptide(L)'
;GVELYGHRGYESDLEVLTLMLETLAAAGIDGTHLDLAHVTIFRELTQRAGLDPEREALLFEALQRKALPEIRQQLAVWRPPAPYGEQLLALAELNGGPEALDEAEVRLASAGDGVRTALATLRWLIAALRRQWPELPIHVDLAELRGYHYHTGVVFAAYVPGQGQAVAQ
;
A
#
# COMPACT_ATOMS: atom_id res chain seq x y z
N GLY A 1 -3.76 20.80 -0.47
CA GLY A 1 -4.11 19.49 -1.01
C GLY A 1 -4.88 19.61 -2.31
N VAL A 2 -4.99 18.50 -3.02
CA VAL A 2 -5.76 18.37 -4.27
C VAL A 2 -6.74 17.22 -4.09
N GLU A 3 -7.97 17.42 -4.56
CA GLU A 3 -9.01 16.39 -4.57
C GLU A 3 -9.67 16.36 -5.94
N LEU A 4 -9.86 15.18 -6.50
CA LEU A 4 -10.52 14.98 -7.78
C LEU A 4 -11.88 14.32 -7.54
N TYR A 5 -12.95 14.97 -7.98
CA TYR A 5 -14.32 14.51 -7.82
C TYR A 5 -14.93 14.05 -9.14
N GLY A 6 -15.88 13.12 -9.06
CA GLY A 6 -16.72 12.75 -10.20
C GLY A 6 -16.24 11.58 -11.04
N HIS A 7 -15.02 11.08 -10.81
CA HIS A 7 -14.49 9.90 -11.50
C HIS A 7 -14.00 8.85 -10.49
N ARG A 8 -14.43 7.60 -10.67
CA ARG A 8 -14.02 6.45 -9.86
C ARG A 8 -13.10 5.58 -10.70
N GLY A 9 -11.81 5.71 -10.55
CA GLY A 9 -10.88 4.87 -11.29
C GLY A 9 -9.45 5.23 -10.98
N TYR A 10 -8.58 4.28 -11.25
CA TYR A 10 -7.13 4.42 -11.07
C TYR A 10 -6.50 5.49 -11.96
N GLU A 11 -7.22 5.94 -13.00
CA GLU A 11 -6.82 7.10 -13.82
C GLU A 11 -6.83 8.39 -13.01
N SER A 12 -7.80 8.54 -12.09
CA SER A 12 -7.86 9.67 -11.15
C SER A 12 -6.70 9.63 -10.17
N ASP A 13 -6.36 8.44 -9.67
CA ASP A 13 -5.19 8.26 -8.80
C ASP A 13 -3.90 8.64 -9.53
N LEU A 14 -3.77 8.25 -10.81
CA LEU A 14 -2.63 8.64 -11.65
C LEU A 14 -2.55 10.15 -11.86
N GLU A 15 -3.69 10.81 -12.11
CA GLU A 15 -3.73 12.28 -12.31
C GLU A 15 -3.25 13.03 -11.06
N VAL A 16 -3.74 12.64 -9.88
CA VAL A 16 -3.31 13.26 -8.60
C VAL A 16 -1.83 12.96 -8.31
N LEU A 17 -1.37 11.73 -8.56
CA LEU A 17 0.05 11.36 -8.44
C LEU A 17 0.94 12.19 -9.38
N THR A 18 0.53 12.30 -10.63
CA THR A 18 1.24 13.10 -11.65
C THR A 18 1.35 14.57 -11.21
N LEU A 19 0.23 15.16 -10.78
CA LEU A 19 0.20 16.55 -10.31
C LEU A 19 1.09 16.76 -9.09
N MET A 20 1.11 15.80 -8.16
CA MET A 20 2.02 15.85 -7.01
C MET A 20 3.49 15.87 -7.46
N LEU A 21 3.89 14.95 -8.32
CA LEU A 21 5.28 14.85 -8.81
C LEU A 21 5.70 16.10 -9.60
N GLU A 22 4.82 16.59 -10.48
CA GLU A 22 5.07 17.83 -11.23
C GLU A 22 5.20 19.05 -10.31
N THR A 23 4.38 19.11 -9.26
CA THR A 23 4.45 20.19 -8.27
C THR A 23 5.77 20.16 -7.49
N LEU A 24 6.23 18.98 -7.07
CA LEU A 24 7.52 18.81 -6.40
C LEU A 24 8.67 19.23 -7.32
N ALA A 25 8.66 18.80 -8.58
CA ALA A 25 9.66 19.19 -9.58
C ALA A 25 9.65 20.71 -9.82
N ALA A 26 8.47 21.33 -9.96
CA ALA A 26 8.33 22.78 -10.13
C ALA A 26 8.82 23.57 -8.90
N ALA A 27 8.73 22.99 -7.70
CA ALA A 27 9.28 23.54 -6.46
C ALA A 27 10.79 23.34 -6.31
N GLY A 28 11.46 22.68 -7.29
CA GLY A 28 12.90 22.40 -7.24
C GLY A 28 13.27 21.30 -6.25
N ILE A 29 12.34 20.40 -5.94
CA ILE A 29 12.57 19.26 -5.05
C ILE A 29 13.02 18.07 -5.89
N ASP A 30 14.33 17.81 -5.87
CA ASP A 30 14.98 16.74 -6.62
C ASP A 30 15.17 15.47 -5.79
N GLY A 31 15.41 14.34 -6.47
CA GLY A 31 15.71 13.06 -5.82
C GLY A 31 14.50 12.43 -5.12
N THR A 32 13.29 12.81 -5.52
CA THR A 32 12.04 12.25 -4.98
C THR A 32 11.96 10.75 -5.26
N HIS A 33 11.58 9.97 -4.25
CA HIS A 33 11.12 8.59 -4.41
C HIS A 33 9.67 8.46 -3.92
N LEU A 34 8.95 7.51 -4.49
CA LEU A 34 7.54 7.32 -4.28
C LEU A 34 7.26 5.99 -3.58
N ASP A 35 6.56 6.03 -2.46
CA ASP A 35 5.99 4.85 -1.82
C ASP A 35 4.54 4.68 -2.26
N LEU A 36 4.14 3.46 -2.60
CA LEU A 36 2.80 3.09 -3.04
C LEU A 36 2.26 1.92 -2.22
N ALA A 37 0.99 2.01 -1.85
CA ALA A 37 0.23 0.95 -1.22
C ALA A 37 -1.25 0.98 -1.62
N HIS A 38 -2.02 0.00 -1.14
CA HIS A 38 -3.46 -0.07 -1.41
C HIS A 38 -4.19 -0.61 -0.19
N VAL A 39 -4.94 0.22 0.51
CA VAL A 39 -5.57 -0.13 1.79
C VAL A 39 -6.62 -1.24 1.69
N THR A 40 -7.21 -1.46 0.51
CA THR A 40 -8.17 -2.56 0.28
C THR A 40 -7.54 -3.93 0.57
N ILE A 41 -6.24 -4.11 0.36
CA ILE A 41 -5.57 -5.40 0.58
C ILE A 41 -5.69 -5.81 2.06
N PHE A 42 -5.33 -4.92 2.97
CA PHE A 42 -5.49 -5.17 4.40
C PHE A 42 -6.96 -5.37 4.80
N ARG A 43 -7.86 -4.49 4.33
CA ARG A 43 -9.30 -4.56 4.64
C ARG A 43 -9.92 -5.88 4.20
N GLU A 44 -9.67 -6.33 2.99
CA GLU A 44 -10.18 -7.60 2.48
C GLU A 44 -9.66 -8.80 3.29
N LEU A 45 -8.38 -8.77 3.64
CA LEU A 45 -7.77 -9.84 4.41
C LEU A 45 -8.31 -9.91 5.84
N THR A 46 -8.47 -8.78 6.54
CA THR A 46 -9.03 -8.75 7.90
C THR A 46 -10.48 -9.19 7.94
N GLN A 47 -11.29 -8.79 6.95
CA GLN A 47 -12.67 -9.24 6.81
C GLN A 47 -12.76 -10.76 6.58
N ARG A 48 -11.94 -11.30 5.68
CA ARG A 48 -11.91 -12.75 5.39
C ARG A 48 -11.34 -13.56 6.54
N ALA A 49 -10.42 -12.99 7.29
CA ALA A 49 -9.89 -13.57 8.52
C ALA A 49 -10.91 -13.55 9.67
N GLY A 50 -12.02 -12.84 9.52
CA GLY A 50 -13.05 -12.70 10.55
C GLY A 50 -12.58 -11.93 11.77
N LEU A 51 -11.66 -10.97 11.60
CA LEU A 51 -11.20 -10.13 12.70
C LEU A 51 -12.28 -9.13 13.09
N ASP A 52 -12.50 -9.01 14.38
CA ASP A 52 -13.32 -7.94 14.94
C ASP A 52 -12.55 -6.60 14.92
N PRO A 53 -13.23 -5.45 15.10
CA PRO A 53 -12.58 -4.15 15.03
C PRO A 53 -11.42 -3.95 16.01
N GLU A 54 -11.46 -4.58 17.17
CA GLU A 54 -10.39 -4.48 18.18
C GLU A 54 -9.12 -5.21 17.69
N ARG A 55 -9.26 -6.43 17.19
CA ARG A 55 -8.15 -7.21 16.63
C ARG A 55 -7.59 -6.57 15.37
N GLU A 56 -8.46 -6.02 14.52
CA GLU A 56 -8.06 -5.29 13.33
C GLU A 56 -7.18 -4.08 13.70
N ALA A 57 -7.59 -3.29 14.71
CA ALA A 57 -6.82 -2.15 15.19
C ALA A 57 -5.46 -2.56 15.76
N LEU A 58 -5.40 -3.63 16.57
CA LEU A 58 -4.14 -4.14 17.11
C LEU A 58 -3.19 -4.63 16.00
N LEU A 59 -3.73 -5.33 15.01
CA LEU A 59 -2.94 -5.79 13.86
C LEU A 59 -2.45 -4.62 13.01
N PHE A 60 -3.30 -3.62 12.78
CA PHE A 60 -2.95 -2.39 12.09
C PHE A 60 -1.74 -1.71 12.75
N GLU A 61 -1.78 -1.49 14.07
CA GLU A 61 -0.67 -0.88 14.80
C GLU A 61 0.61 -1.70 14.71
N ALA A 62 0.52 -3.03 14.80
CA ALA A 62 1.67 -3.91 14.70
C ALA A 62 2.28 -3.89 13.29
N LEU A 63 1.45 -3.84 12.23
CA LEU A 63 1.89 -3.71 10.84
C LEU A 63 2.58 -2.38 10.57
N GLN A 64 2.02 -1.26 11.06
CA GLN A 64 2.63 0.08 10.93
C GLN A 64 4.06 0.13 11.51
N ARG A 65 4.30 -0.61 12.59
CA ARG A 65 5.62 -0.72 13.23
C ARG A 65 6.47 -1.85 12.66
N LYS A 66 5.96 -2.63 11.71
CA LYS A 66 6.57 -3.86 11.18
C LYS A 66 7.03 -4.82 12.29
N ALA A 67 6.23 -4.93 13.35
CA ALA A 67 6.51 -5.71 14.55
C ALA A 67 6.21 -7.21 14.31
N LEU A 68 6.97 -7.87 13.44
CA LEU A 68 6.76 -9.27 13.04
C LEU A 68 6.55 -10.25 14.20
N PRO A 69 7.33 -10.20 15.31
CA PRO A 69 7.10 -11.10 16.45
C PRO A 69 5.72 -10.91 17.09
N GLU A 70 5.26 -9.66 17.20
CA GLU A 70 3.96 -9.31 17.77
C GLU A 70 2.82 -9.78 16.84
N ILE A 71 2.94 -9.54 15.52
CA ILE A 71 1.98 -10.00 14.53
C ILE A 71 1.83 -11.53 14.58
N ARG A 72 2.96 -12.27 14.64
CA ARG A 72 2.93 -13.72 14.77
C ARG A 72 2.25 -14.19 16.05
N GLN A 73 2.52 -13.54 17.18
CA GLN A 73 1.88 -13.85 18.44
C GLN A 73 0.37 -13.61 18.41
N GLN A 74 -0.07 -12.46 17.90
CA GLN A 74 -1.48 -12.11 17.75
C GLN A 74 -2.20 -13.15 16.89
N LEU A 75 -1.69 -13.46 15.70
CA LEU A 75 -2.28 -14.43 14.77
C LEU A 75 -2.30 -15.85 15.34
N ALA A 76 -1.28 -16.26 16.11
CA ALA A 76 -1.25 -17.56 16.78
C ALA A 76 -2.33 -17.70 17.87
N VAL A 77 -2.65 -16.59 18.56
CA VAL A 77 -3.73 -16.54 19.57
C VAL A 77 -5.10 -16.52 18.90
N TRP A 78 -5.29 -15.67 17.90
CA TRP A 78 -6.60 -15.46 17.24
C TRP A 78 -7.00 -16.60 16.31
N ARG A 79 -6.01 -17.30 15.73
CA ARG A 79 -6.21 -18.44 14.83
C ARG A 79 -7.20 -18.16 13.70
N PRO A 80 -6.97 -17.15 12.87
CA PRO A 80 -7.84 -16.90 11.73
C PRO A 80 -7.85 -18.13 10.80
N PRO A 81 -8.94 -18.33 10.04
CA PRO A 81 -9.02 -19.43 9.08
C PRO A 81 -7.85 -19.40 8.08
N ALA A 82 -7.32 -20.58 7.73
CA ALA A 82 -6.33 -20.67 6.67
C ALA A 82 -6.94 -20.24 5.32
N PRO A 83 -6.18 -19.52 4.45
CA PRO A 83 -4.76 -19.15 4.61
C PRO A 83 -4.56 -17.74 5.18
N TYR A 84 -5.60 -17.08 5.68
CA TYR A 84 -5.58 -15.63 5.97
C TYR A 84 -4.57 -15.22 7.04
N GLY A 85 -4.27 -16.07 8.01
CA GLY A 85 -3.24 -15.78 9.00
C GLY A 85 -1.85 -15.60 8.37
N GLU A 86 -1.48 -16.49 7.46
CA GLU A 86 -0.22 -16.41 6.72
C GLU A 86 -0.19 -15.20 5.79
N GLN A 87 -1.32 -14.89 5.14
CA GLN A 87 -1.44 -13.76 4.24
C GLN A 87 -1.35 -12.41 4.98
N LEU A 88 -1.96 -12.29 6.16
CA LEU A 88 -1.84 -11.11 7.00
C LEU A 88 -0.40 -10.90 7.50
N LEU A 89 0.28 -11.98 7.89
CA LEU A 89 1.71 -11.91 8.26
C LEU A 89 2.56 -11.47 7.06
N ALA A 90 2.24 -11.97 5.86
CA ALA A 90 2.97 -11.65 4.64
C ALA A 90 2.99 -10.15 4.33
N LEU A 91 1.94 -9.40 4.70
CA LEU A 91 1.89 -7.96 4.45
C LEU A 91 3.09 -7.20 5.03
N ALA A 92 3.56 -7.59 6.22
CA ALA A 92 4.73 -6.96 6.85
C ALA A 92 6.05 -7.25 6.13
N GLU A 93 6.08 -8.30 5.32
CA GLU A 93 7.26 -8.76 4.58
C GLU A 93 7.21 -8.32 3.10
N LEU A 94 6.01 -8.06 2.56
CA LEU A 94 5.77 -7.68 1.17
C LEU A 94 6.04 -6.18 0.97
N ASN A 95 7.32 -5.83 0.91
CA ASN A 95 7.78 -4.49 0.61
C ASN A 95 9.10 -4.54 -0.18
N GLY A 96 9.32 -3.54 -1.01
CA GLY A 96 10.50 -3.50 -1.89
C GLY A 96 10.24 -2.67 -3.14
N GLY A 97 11.02 -2.91 -4.19
CA GLY A 97 10.74 -2.35 -5.50
C GLY A 97 9.45 -2.92 -6.11
N PRO A 98 9.12 -2.53 -7.34
CA PRO A 98 7.92 -3.03 -8.03
C PRO A 98 7.82 -4.56 -8.15
N GLU A 99 8.94 -5.26 -8.07
CA GLU A 99 9.01 -6.74 -8.06
C GLU A 99 8.34 -7.36 -6.81
N ALA A 100 8.17 -6.60 -5.73
CA ALA A 100 7.41 -7.06 -4.57
C ALA A 100 5.97 -7.43 -4.91
N LEU A 101 5.41 -6.87 -6.00
CA LEU A 101 4.09 -7.25 -6.50
C LEU A 101 4.05 -8.66 -7.07
N ASP A 102 5.15 -9.17 -7.63
CA ASP A 102 5.22 -10.54 -8.15
C ASP A 102 5.11 -11.55 -7.00
N GLU A 103 5.82 -11.30 -5.90
CA GLU A 103 5.72 -12.10 -4.68
C GLU A 103 4.33 -11.96 -4.04
N ALA A 104 3.77 -10.75 -4.01
CA ALA A 104 2.44 -10.51 -3.48
C ALA A 104 1.36 -11.29 -4.24
N GLU A 105 1.41 -11.34 -5.58
CA GLU A 105 0.47 -12.11 -6.40
C GLU A 105 0.51 -13.60 -6.07
N VAL A 106 1.68 -14.14 -5.78
CA VAL A 106 1.83 -15.56 -5.37
C VAL A 106 1.31 -15.80 -3.96
N ARG A 107 1.76 -15.00 -2.99
CA ARG A 107 1.43 -15.21 -1.57
C ARG A 107 -0.03 -14.88 -1.25
N LEU A 108 -0.63 -13.94 -1.98
CA LEU A 108 -2.01 -13.50 -1.80
C LEU A 108 -2.98 -14.06 -2.85
N ALA A 109 -2.59 -15.09 -3.61
CA ALA A 109 -3.38 -15.63 -4.73
C ALA A 109 -4.82 -16.03 -4.35
N SER A 110 -5.03 -16.52 -3.13
CA SER A 110 -6.33 -16.93 -2.59
C SER A 110 -7.06 -15.85 -1.77
N ALA A 111 -6.50 -14.64 -1.70
CA ALA A 111 -7.04 -13.55 -0.87
C ALA A 111 -8.36 -12.95 -1.40
N GLY A 112 -8.74 -13.26 -2.65
CA GLY A 112 -9.98 -12.83 -3.28
C GLY A 112 -9.82 -11.74 -4.34
N ASP A 113 -10.95 -11.40 -4.96
CA ASP A 113 -10.97 -10.52 -6.14
C ASP A 113 -10.57 -9.08 -5.79
N GLY A 114 -10.95 -8.57 -4.63
CA GLY A 114 -10.59 -7.23 -4.19
C GLY A 114 -9.07 -7.06 -4.05
N VAL A 115 -8.38 -8.05 -3.47
CA VAL A 115 -6.91 -8.04 -3.36
C VAL A 115 -6.27 -8.12 -4.75
N ARG A 116 -6.78 -9.00 -5.63
CA ARG A 116 -6.28 -9.14 -6.99
C ARG A 116 -6.43 -7.84 -7.79
N THR A 117 -7.58 -7.17 -7.67
CA THR A 117 -7.82 -5.88 -8.31
C THR A 117 -6.89 -4.80 -7.76
N ALA A 118 -6.67 -4.76 -6.44
CA ALA A 118 -5.77 -3.80 -5.81
C ALA A 118 -4.31 -3.96 -6.29
N LEU A 119 -3.81 -5.21 -6.37
CA LEU A 119 -2.47 -5.49 -6.92
C LEU A 119 -2.37 -5.09 -8.39
N ALA A 120 -3.39 -5.39 -9.19
CA ALA A 120 -3.45 -4.98 -10.61
C ALA A 120 -3.45 -3.45 -10.77
N THR A 121 -4.16 -2.73 -9.90
CA THR A 121 -4.16 -1.25 -9.87
C THR A 121 -2.77 -0.69 -9.58
N LEU A 122 -2.07 -1.21 -8.56
CA LEU A 122 -0.71 -0.80 -8.25
C LEU A 122 0.24 -1.05 -9.43
N ARG A 123 0.16 -2.22 -10.04
CA ARG A 123 0.97 -2.58 -11.22
C ARG A 123 0.72 -1.65 -12.40
N TRP A 124 -0.55 -1.33 -12.67
CA TRP A 124 -0.91 -0.41 -13.73
C TRP A 124 -0.37 1.01 -13.48
N LEU A 125 -0.53 1.52 -12.24
CA LEU A 125 0.00 2.83 -11.84
C LEU A 125 1.51 2.91 -12.02
N ILE A 126 2.24 1.91 -11.54
CA ILE A 126 3.70 1.83 -11.69
C ILE A 126 4.10 1.85 -13.17
N ALA A 127 3.43 1.08 -14.01
CA ALA A 127 3.70 1.06 -15.45
C ALA A 127 3.39 2.41 -16.10
N ALA A 128 2.33 3.10 -15.68
CA ALA A 128 1.97 4.42 -16.17
C ALA A 128 2.99 5.50 -15.75
N LEU A 129 3.38 5.48 -14.47
CA LEU A 129 4.39 6.41 -13.92
C LEU A 129 5.75 6.22 -14.61
N ARG A 130 6.21 5.00 -14.82
CA ARG A 130 7.48 4.71 -15.49
C ARG A 130 7.55 5.17 -16.95
N ARG A 131 6.41 5.35 -17.61
CA ARG A 131 6.38 5.93 -18.96
C ARG A 131 6.69 7.44 -18.97
N GLN A 132 6.30 8.15 -17.91
CA GLN A 132 6.55 9.60 -17.78
C GLN A 132 7.86 9.88 -17.02
N TRP A 133 8.16 9.08 -16.01
CA TRP A 133 9.35 9.19 -15.16
C TRP A 133 10.09 7.85 -15.10
N PRO A 134 10.88 7.48 -16.13
CA PRO A 134 11.58 6.19 -16.17
C PRO A 134 12.52 5.95 -14.99
N GLU A 135 13.14 7.01 -14.48
CA GLU A 135 14.13 6.97 -13.41
C GLU A 135 13.52 7.20 -12.01
N LEU A 136 12.19 7.40 -11.89
CA LEU A 136 11.55 7.59 -10.59
C LEU A 136 11.70 6.31 -9.74
N PRO A 137 12.39 6.37 -8.59
CA PRO A 137 12.42 5.26 -7.68
C PRO A 137 11.03 5.04 -7.07
N ILE A 138 10.48 3.85 -7.27
CA ILE A 138 9.17 3.46 -6.73
C ILE A 138 9.38 2.30 -5.77
N HIS A 139 8.85 2.46 -4.57
CA HIS A 139 8.79 1.45 -3.53
C HIS A 139 7.33 1.04 -3.31
N VAL A 140 7.08 -0.24 -3.11
CA VAL A 140 5.77 -0.80 -2.75
C VAL A 140 5.87 -1.29 -1.31
N ASP A 141 4.91 -0.93 -0.47
CA ASP A 141 4.83 -1.44 0.90
C ASP A 141 3.38 -1.81 1.24
N LEU A 142 3.06 -3.10 1.22
CA LEU A 142 1.70 -3.56 1.48
C LEU A 142 1.25 -3.46 2.94
N ALA A 143 2.18 -3.08 3.84
CA ALA A 143 1.88 -2.71 5.22
C ALA A 143 1.76 -1.20 5.43
N GLU A 144 1.94 -0.39 4.38
CA GLU A 144 1.65 1.05 4.47
C GLU A 144 0.13 1.28 4.45
N LEU A 145 -0.41 1.64 5.59
CA LEU A 145 -1.84 1.77 5.83
C LEU A 145 -2.23 3.19 6.24
N ARG A 146 -1.40 4.17 5.91
CA ARG A 146 -1.66 5.58 6.24
C ARG A 146 -3.03 5.99 5.72
N GLY A 147 -3.82 6.63 6.59
CA GLY A 147 -5.17 7.05 6.24
C GLY A 147 -6.18 5.91 6.04
N TYR A 148 -5.90 4.68 6.47
CA TYR A 148 -6.75 3.49 6.32
C TYR A 148 -8.23 3.73 6.66
N HIS A 149 -8.52 4.53 7.70
CA HIS A 149 -9.89 4.82 8.12
C HIS A 149 -10.64 5.76 7.15
N TYR A 150 -9.93 6.47 6.29
CA TYR A 150 -10.51 7.44 5.34
C TYR A 150 -10.39 6.99 3.89
N HIS A 151 -9.29 6.31 3.53
CA HIS A 151 -9.02 5.87 2.17
C HIS A 151 -9.65 4.50 1.88
N THR A 152 -10.04 4.31 0.61
CA THR A 152 -10.59 3.04 0.13
C THR A 152 -9.78 2.43 -1.00
N GLY A 153 -8.75 3.12 -1.48
CA GLY A 153 -7.98 2.77 -2.66
C GLY A 153 -6.47 2.84 -2.43
N VAL A 154 -5.81 3.44 -3.41
CA VAL A 154 -4.37 3.67 -3.40
C VAL A 154 -4.01 4.71 -2.34
N VAL A 155 -2.91 4.47 -1.64
CA VAL A 155 -2.23 5.46 -0.81
C VAL A 155 -0.79 5.62 -1.29
N PHE A 156 -0.28 6.83 -1.22
CA PHE A 156 1.05 7.14 -1.71
C PHE A 156 1.71 8.23 -0.87
N ALA A 157 3.03 8.24 -0.88
CA ALA A 157 3.82 9.29 -0.24
C ALA A 157 5.12 9.51 -1.03
N ALA A 158 5.49 10.77 -1.16
CA ALA A 158 6.76 11.17 -1.77
C ALA A 158 7.77 11.53 -0.68
N TYR A 159 8.97 10.99 -0.82
CA TYR A 159 10.09 11.25 0.10
C TYR A 159 11.29 11.80 -0.66
N VAL A 160 12.18 12.46 0.06
CA VAL A 160 13.48 12.91 -0.45
C VAL A 160 14.62 12.41 0.46
N PRO A 161 15.82 12.17 -0.09
CA PRO A 161 16.96 11.73 0.70
C PRO A 161 17.25 12.67 1.87
N GLY A 162 17.50 12.08 3.04
CA GLY A 162 17.86 12.83 4.26
C GLY A 162 16.66 13.38 5.05
N GLN A 163 15.42 13.20 4.58
CA GLN A 163 14.23 13.53 5.35
C GLN A 163 13.48 12.27 5.75
N GLY A 164 13.21 12.11 7.04
CA GLY A 164 12.47 10.94 7.58
C GLY A 164 10.95 11.05 7.46
N GLN A 165 10.43 12.13 6.91
CA GLN A 165 9.01 12.37 6.69
C GLN A 165 8.70 12.57 5.22
N ALA A 166 7.49 12.19 4.81
CA ALA A 166 7.02 12.45 3.46
C ALA A 166 6.94 13.97 3.20
N VAL A 167 7.40 14.39 2.03
CA VAL A 167 7.32 15.79 1.59
C VAL A 167 5.96 16.09 0.92
N ALA A 168 5.28 15.02 0.45
CA ALA A 168 3.91 15.08 -0.06
C ALA A 168 3.23 13.71 0.11
N GLN A 169 1.90 13.72 0.23
CA GLN A 169 1.07 12.52 0.37
C GLN A 169 -0.39 12.82 0.01
#